data_6a3ddce99d52c490e2167278e5dc5fcd
#
_entry.id   6a3ddce99d52c490e2167278e5dc5fcd
#
_cell.length_a   1.000
_cell.length_b   1.000
_cell.length_c   1.000
_cell.angle_alpha   90.00
_cell.angle_beta   90.00
_cell.angle_gamma   90.00
#
_symmetry.space_group_name_H-M   'P 1'
#
loop_
_entity.id
_entity.type
_entity.pdbx_description
1 polymer ?
#
loop_
_entity_poly.entity_id
_entity_poly.type
_entity_poly.pdbx_seq_one_letter_code
_entity_poly.pdbx_strand_id
1 'polypeptide(L)'
;MVGVVVVAHGRLAEEYLAVSELIVGRLPQLAAVAVGPQDGSDAVRERLSAAIAEVDGGDGVLILTDMFGGTPCNIGLSLYDGERVDVVSGVNLPMLIALSSHREGKSLSELAAFLKAYGQKNINLASEILTR
;
A
#
# COMPACT_ATOMS: atom_id res chain seq x y z
N MET A 1 -2.17 7.40 13.86
CA MET A 1 -2.18 7.35 12.35
C MET A 1 -1.91 5.92 11.90
N VAL A 2 -2.69 5.45 10.95
CA VAL A 2 -2.53 4.11 10.37
C VAL A 2 -1.19 4.02 9.64
N GLY A 3 -0.40 2.98 9.93
CA GLY A 3 0.83 2.70 9.21
C GLY A 3 0.52 2.10 7.83
N VAL A 4 1.42 2.28 6.87
CA VAL A 4 1.22 1.76 5.51
C VAL A 4 2.49 1.05 5.05
N VAL A 5 2.33 -0.16 4.53
CA VAL A 5 3.42 -0.92 3.93
C VAL A 5 3.05 -1.27 2.49
N VAL A 6 3.90 -0.89 1.56
CA VAL A 6 3.75 -1.32 0.16
C VAL A 6 4.63 -2.54 -0.05
N VAL A 7 4.03 -3.65 -0.49
CA VAL A 7 4.77 -4.87 -0.83
C VAL A 7 4.45 -5.24 -2.28
N ALA A 8 5.50 -5.41 -3.09
CA ALA A 8 5.33 -5.57 -4.52
C ALA A 8 6.50 -6.35 -5.13
N HIS A 9 6.29 -6.84 -6.35
CA HIS A 9 7.32 -7.54 -7.11
C HIS A 9 8.47 -6.60 -7.46
N GLY A 10 9.69 -7.13 -7.44
CA GLY A 10 10.87 -6.41 -7.84
C GLY A 10 11.08 -5.16 -6.99
N ARG A 11 11.38 -4.05 -7.65
CA ARG A 11 11.65 -2.77 -6.98
C ARG A 11 10.46 -1.84 -6.98
N LEU A 12 9.29 -2.32 -7.36
CA LEU A 12 8.12 -1.46 -7.54
C LEU A 12 7.72 -0.73 -6.26
N ALA A 13 7.72 -1.43 -5.11
CA ALA A 13 7.36 -0.82 -3.84
C ALA A 13 8.30 0.34 -3.48
N GLU A 14 9.60 0.12 -3.63
CA GLU A 14 10.62 1.14 -3.36
C GLU A 14 10.47 2.35 -4.27
N GLU A 15 10.21 2.11 -5.55
CA GLU A 15 10.01 3.18 -6.52
C GLU A 15 8.71 3.95 -6.26
N TYR A 16 7.65 3.29 -5.83
CA TYR A 16 6.42 3.97 -5.42
C TYR A 16 6.69 4.96 -4.29
N LEU A 17 7.45 4.55 -3.28
CA LEU A 17 7.79 5.45 -2.18
C LEU A 17 8.65 6.61 -2.65
N ALA A 18 9.66 6.33 -3.47
CA ALA A 18 10.55 7.38 -3.99
C ALA A 18 9.78 8.40 -4.83
N VAL A 19 8.90 7.95 -5.70
CA VAL A 19 8.09 8.85 -6.55
C VAL A 19 7.09 9.65 -5.72
N SER A 20 6.44 9.00 -4.75
CA SER A 20 5.52 9.71 -3.84
C SER A 20 6.23 10.83 -3.11
N GLU A 21 7.46 10.58 -2.63
CA GLU A 21 8.26 11.58 -1.94
C GLU A 21 8.61 12.77 -2.83
N LEU A 22 8.87 12.51 -4.11
CA LEU A 22 9.10 13.59 -5.08
C LEU A 22 7.89 14.50 -5.25
N ILE A 23 6.69 13.95 -5.15
CA ILE A 23 5.46 14.70 -5.44
C ILE A 23 4.92 15.42 -4.20
N VAL A 24 4.83 14.70 -3.07
CA VAL A 24 4.18 15.24 -1.86
C VAL A 24 5.11 15.37 -0.66
N GLY A 25 6.40 15.08 -0.84
CA GLY A 25 7.34 15.10 0.27
C GLY A 25 7.30 13.79 1.05
N ARG A 26 8.12 13.74 2.10
CA ARG A 26 8.25 12.53 2.91
C ARG A 26 7.00 12.26 3.73
N LEU A 27 6.49 11.04 3.63
CA LEU A 27 5.35 10.58 4.40
C LEU A 27 5.81 9.73 5.58
N PRO A 28 5.31 9.99 6.80
CA PRO A 28 5.69 9.19 7.97
C PRO A 28 5.02 7.82 7.94
N GLN A 29 5.57 6.87 8.71
CA GLN A 29 4.98 5.54 8.90
C GLN A 29 4.62 4.87 7.59
N LEU A 30 5.57 4.86 6.65
CA LEU A 30 5.42 4.28 5.33
C LEU A 30 6.68 3.47 5.04
N ALA A 31 6.51 2.21 4.64
CA ALA A 31 7.63 1.32 4.36
C ALA A 31 7.39 0.54 3.07
N ALA A 32 8.47 0.08 2.46
CA ALA A 32 8.43 -0.73 1.24
C ALA A 32 9.08 -2.08 1.47
N VAL A 33 8.46 -3.13 0.93
CA VAL A 33 9.01 -4.48 0.95
C VAL A 33 9.10 -4.99 -0.49
N ALA A 34 10.33 -5.27 -0.93
CA ALA A 34 10.58 -5.81 -2.25
C ALA A 34 10.49 -7.34 -2.23
N VAL A 35 9.91 -7.92 -3.27
CA VAL A 35 9.83 -9.36 -3.45
C VAL A 35 10.56 -9.71 -4.74
N GLY A 36 11.73 -10.31 -4.61
CA GLY A 36 12.53 -10.74 -5.76
C GLY A 36 12.14 -12.14 -6.23
N PRO A 37 12.60 -12.53 -7.43
CA PRO A 37 12.25 -13.82 -8.02
C PRO A 37 12.81 -15.03 -7.25
N GLN A 38 13.83 -14.81 -6.43
CA GLN A 38 14.47 -15.87 -5.64
C GLN A 38 14.06 -15.86 -4.18
N ASP A 39 13.18 -14.95 -3.79
CA ASP A 39 12.77 -14.83 -2.39
C ASP A 39 11.75 -15.89 -2.02
N GLY A 40 12.02 -16.65 -0.95
CA GLY A 40 11.08 -17.61 -0.40
C GLY A 40 9.98 -16.90 0.40
N SER A 41 8.84 -17.57 0.52
CA SER A 41 7.68 -17.04 1.24
C SER A 41 8.00 -16.68 2.69
N ASP A 42 8.78 -17.50 3.38
CA ASP A 42 9.11 -17.26 4.78
C ASP A 42 9.96 -15.99 4.96
N ALA A 43 10.94 -15.78 4.06
CA ALA A 43 11.78 -14.59 4.11
C ALA A 43 10.95 -13.31 3.84
N VAL A 44 10.05 -13.37 2.88
CA VAL A 44 9.16 -12.24 2.57
C VAL A 44 8.22 -11.96 3.73
N ARG A 45 7.63 -12.99 4.33
CA ARG A 45 6.76 -12.84 5.50
C ARG A 45 7.49 -12.17 6.65
N GLU A 46 8.73 -12.59 6.90
CA GLU A 46 9.53 -12.03 7.98
C GLU A 46 9.82 -10.54 7.75
N ARG A 47 10.21 -10.17 6.52
CA ARG A 47 10.45 -8.77 6.16
C ARG A 47 9.16 -7.95 6.26
N LEU A 48 8.04 -8.50 5.80
CA LEU A 48 6.76 -7.81 5.86
C LEU A 48 6.31 -7.62 7.31
N SER A 49 6.44 -8.64 8.14
CA SER A 49 6.11 -8.54 9.57
C SER A 49 6.97 -7.49 10.28
N ALA A 50 8.25 -7.42 9.96
CA ALA A 50 9.13 -6.40 10.52
C ALA A 50 8.73 -4.99 10.07
N ALA A 51 8.38 -4.83 8.80
CA ALA A 51 7.92 -3.53 8.28
C ALA A 51 6.60 -3.10 8.93
N ILE A 52 5.69 -4.03 9.14
CA ILE A 52 4.42 -3.76 9.85
C ILE A 52 4.71 -3.25 11.26
N ALA A 53 5.59 -3.93 12.00
CA ALA A 53 5.94 -3.51 13.36
C ALA A 53 6.59 -2.11 13.37
N GLU A 54 7.38 -1.81 12.35
CA GLU A 54 8.07 -0.52 12.24
C GLU A 54 7.10 0.65 12.06
N VAL A 55 6.04 0.46 11.25
CA VAL A 55 5.12 1.55 10.92
C VAL A 55 3.88 1.59 11.80
N ASP A 56 3.65 0.58 12.63
CA ASP A 56 2.47 0.50 13.49
C ASP A 56 2.66 1.40 14.72
N GLY A 57 1.92 2.48 14.77
CA GLY A 57 1.91 3.40 15.92
C GLY A 57 0.75 3.15 16.87
N GLY A 58 0.01 2.07 16.70
CA GLY A 58 -1.14 1.73 17.55
C GLY A 58 -2.49 1.72 16.83
N ASP A 59 -2.55 2.27 15.63
CA ASP A 59 -3.80 2.39 14.86
C ASP A 59 -3.94 1.35 13.75
N GLY A 60 -3.08 0.35 13.76
CA GLY A 60 -3.07 -0.69 12.75
C GLY A 60 -2.25 -0.33 11.51
N VAL A 61 -2.18 -1.27 10.59
CA VAL A 61 -1.35 -1.14 9.37
C VAL A 61 -2.15 -1.60 8.14
N LEU A 62 -2.11 -0.79 7.11
CA LEU A 62 -2.67 -1.12 5.81
C LEU A 62 -1.54 -1.57 4.88
N ILE A 63 -1.67 -2.79 4.36
CA ILE A 63 -0.76 -3.32 3.36
C ILE A 63 -1.33 -2.99 1.97
N LEU A 64 -0.49 -2.43 1.11
CA LEU A 64 -0.83 -2.16 -0.29
C LEU A 64 0.03 -3.07 -1.16
N THR A 65 -0.60 -3.89 -2.01
CA THR A 65 0.10 -4.80 -2.91
C THR A 65 -0.11 -4.38 -4.35
N ASP A 66 0.79 -4.80 -5.23
CA ASP A 66 0.76 -4.41 -6.64
C ASP A 66 -0.39 -5.04 -7.42
N MET A 67 -0.68 -6.33 -7.15
CA MET A 67 -1.76 -7.02 -7.86
C MET A 67 -2.38 -8.10 -6.98
N PHE A 68 -3.63 -8.44 -7.25
CA PHE A 68 -4.27 -9.53 -6.53
C PHE A 68 -3.73 -10.87 -7.04
N GLY A 69 -3.38 -11.76 -6.11
CA GLY A 69 -2.64 -12.98 -6.43
C GLY A 69 -1.13 -12.71 -6.50
N GLY A 70 -0.33 -13.73 -6.60
CA GLY A 70 1.12 -13.62 -6.55
C GLY A 70 1.66 -13.54 -5.12
N THR A 71 2.97 -13.68 -4.99
CA THR A 71 3.61 -13.76 -3.68
C THR A 71 3.38 -12.54 -2.78
N PRO A 72 3.56 -11.30 -3.24
CA PRO A 72 3.33 -10.15 -2.36
C PRO A 72 1.92 -10.13 -1.77
N CYS A 73 0.91 -10.34 -2.61
CA CYS A 73 -0.48 -10.35 -2.16
C CYS A 73 -0.76 -11.53 -1.22
N ASN A 74 -0.32 -12.72 -1.58
CA ASN A 74 -0.58 -13.92 -0.78
C ASN A 74 0.02 -13.82 0.61
N ILE A 75 1.23 -13.29 0.73
CA ILE A 75 1.86 -13.07 2.03
C ILE A 75 1.09 -12.01 2.81
N GLY A 76 0.71 -10.92 2.15
CA GLY A 76 -0.09 -9.87 2.80
C GLY A 76 -1.40 -10.42 3.34
N LEU A 77 -2.13 -11.18 2.52
CA LEU A 77 -3.39 -11.81 2.93
C LEU A 77 -3.22 -12.77 4.11
N SER A 78 -2.08 -13.42 4.21
CA SER A 78 -1.81 -14.32 5.33
C SER A 78 -1.65 -13.58 6.67
N LEU A 79 -1.39 -12.28 6.63
CA LEU A 79 -1.24 -11.44 7.81
C LEU A 79 -2.50 -10.62 8.10
N TYR A 80 -3.51 -10.71 7.24
CA TYR A 80 -4.78 -10.03 7.44
C TYR A 80 -5.51 -10.59 8.67
N ASP A 81 -5.99 -9.71 9.53
CA ASP A 81 -6.80 -10.10 10.69
C ASP A 81 -8.09 -9.27 10.82
N GLY A 82 -8.29 -8.28 9.98
CA GLY A 82 -9.48 -7.45 9.95
C GLY A 82 -9.55 -6.36 11.01
N GLU A 83 -8.65 -6.37 11.98
CA GLU A 83 -8.63 -5.37 13.06
C GLU A 83 -7.35 -4.56 13.08
N ARG A 84 -6.21 -5.23 13.00
CA ARG A 84 -4.89 -4.62 13.08
C ARG A 84 -4.20 -4.52 11.73
N VAL A 85 -4.56 -5.38 10.80
CA VAL A 85 -3.96 -5.43 9.46
C VAL A 85 -5.06 -5.66 8.43
N ASP A 86 -5.08 -4.80 7.42
CA ASP A 86 -5.93 -4.97 6.24
C ASP A 86 -5.08 -4.86 4.99
N VAL A 87 -5.61 -5.29 3.86
CA VAL A 87 -4.86 -5.37 2.60
C VAL A 87 -5.70 -4.81 1.44
N VAL A 88 -5.10 -3.90 0.67
CA VAL A 88 -5.66 -3.45 -0.60
C VAL A 88 -4.70 -3.85 -1.71
N SER A 89 -5.17 -4.61 -2.69
CA SER A 89 -4.38 -4.99 -3.85
C SER A 89 -4.72 -4.10 -5.04
N GLY A 90 -3.76 -3.97 -5.97
CA GLY A 90 -3.92 -3.10 -7.11
C GLY A 90 -3.52 -1.66 -6.80
N VAL A 91 -2.50 -1.48 -5.98
CA VAL A 91 -2.02 -0.14 -5.61
C VAL A 91 -1.64 0.67 -6.86
N ASN A 92 -1.99 1.95 -6.85
CA ASN A 92 -1.57 2.88 -7.87
C ASN A 92 -1.03 4.16 -7.22
N LEU A 93 -0.37 4.98 -8.01
CA LEU A 93 0.28 6.18 -7.48
C LEU A 93 -0.72 7.18 -6.84
N PRO A 94 -1.91 7.42 -7.42
CA PRO A 94 -2.89 8.29 -6.79
C PRO A 94 -3.24 7.89 -5.35
N MET A 95 -3.30 6.60 -5.05
CA MET A 95 -3.57 6.12 -3.69
C MET A 95 -2.48 6.56 -2.71
N LEU A 96 -1.22 6.46 -3.12
CA LEU A 96 -0.09 6.87 -2.29
C LEU A 96 -0.06 8.38 -2.10
N ILE A 97 -0.30 9.14 -3.16
CA ILE A 97 -0.37 10.59 -3.08
C ILE A 97 -1.49 11.04 -2.13
N ALA A 98 -2.62 10.34 -2.14
CA ALA A 98 -3.75 10.65 -1.27
C ALA A 98 -3.42 10.53 0.22
N LEU A 99 -2.43 9.74 0.58
CA LEU A 99 -2.02 9.59 1.99
C LEU A 99 -1.62 10.94 2.59
N SER A 100 -1.06 11.84 1.80
CA SER A 100 -0.60 13.14 2.30
C SER A 100 -1.72 14.02 2.88
N SER A 101 -2.94 13.88 2.35
CA SER A 101 -4.06 14.75 2.73
C SER A 101 -5.27 13.99 3.29
N HIS A 102 -5.32 12.66 3.17
CA HIS A 102 -6.51 11.89 3.55
C HIS A 102 -6.27 10.81 4.60
N ARG A 103 -5.05 10.61 5.03
CA ARG A 103 -4.69 9.53 5.96
C ARG A 103 -5.03 9.89 7.41
N GLU A 104 -4.78 11.12 7.81
CA GLU A 104 -4.92 11.54 9.19
C GLU A 104 -6.36 11.49 9.65
N GLY A 105 -6.57 10.98 10.86
CA GLY A 105 -7.90 10.91 11.45
C GLY A 105 -8.76 9.73 11.01
N LYS A 106 -8.28 8.89 10.09
CA LYS A 106 -9.00 7.72 9.64
C LYS A 106 -8.60 6.46 10.40
N SER A 107 -9.57 5.61 10.71
CA SER A 107 -9.29 4.27 11.21
C SER A 107 -8.76 3.39 10.08
N LEU A 108 -8.26 2.21 10.42
CA LEU A 108 -7.77 1.26 9.42
C LEU A 108 -8.84 0.94 8.37
N SER A 109 -10.05 0.60 8.80
CA SER A 109 -11.12 0.26 7.87
C SER A 109 -11.54 1.46 7.01
N GLU A 110 -11.56 2.65 7.59
CA GLU A 110 -11.88 3.87 6.84
C GLU A 110 -10.82 4.17 5.78
N LEU A 111 -9.54 4.06 6.14
CA LEU A 111 -8.46 4.31 5.19
C LEU A 111 -8.45 3.28 4.07
N ALA A 112 -8.62 2.00 4.41
CA ALA A 112 -8.65 0.93 3.41
C ALA A 112 -9.77 1.16 2.39
N ALA A 113 -10.99 1.43 2.86
CA ALA A 113 -12.13 1.68 1.98
C ALA A 113 -11.93 2.95 1.14
N PHE A 114 -11.39 4.01 1.76
CA PHE A 114 -11.12 5.25 1.06
C PHE A 114 -10.11 5.06 -0.07
N LEU A 115 -8.99 4.41 0.21
CA LEU A 115 -7.94 4.23 -0.80
C LEU A 115 -8.39 3.34 -1.94
N LYS A 116 -9.13 2.28 -1.64
CA LYS A 116 -9.70 1.43 -2.70
C LYS A 116 -10.57 2.25 -3.65
N ALA A 117 -11.50 3.02 -3.11
CA ALA A 117 -12.40 3.85 -3.91
C ALA A 117 -11.64 4.93 -4.67
N TYR A 118 -10.67 5.57 -4.01
CA TYR A 118 -9.87 6.63 -4.61
C TYR A 118 -9.00 6.11 -5.75
N GLY A 119 -8.38 4.95 -5.57
CA GLY A 119 -7.57 4.32 -6.61
C GLY A 119 -8.40 3.98 -7.84
N GLN A 120 -9.60 3.42 -7.64
CA GLN A 120 -10.52 3.10 -8.72
C GLN A 120 -10.99 4.35 -9.46
N LYS A 121 -11.27 5.40 -8.72
CA LYS A 121 -11.77 6.68 -9.26
C LYS A 121 -10.72 7.42 -10.09
N ASN A 122 -9.45 7.18 -9.83
CA ASN A 122 -8.35 7.88 -10.49
C ASN A 122 -7.77 7.13 -11.68
N ILE A 123 -8.54 6.21 -12.25
CA ILE A 123 -8.23 5.57 -13.52
C ILE A 123 -9.05 6.31 -14.58
N ASN A 124 -8.37 7.00 -15.49
CA ASN A 124 -9.02 7.89 -16.45
C ASN A 124 -8.73 7.46 -17.89
N LEU A 125 -9.79 7.43 -18.71
CA LEU A 125 -9.66 7.19 -20.13
C LEU A 125 -9.80 8.52 -20.85
N ALA A 126 -8.78 8.93 -21.60
CA ALA A 126 -8.75 10.24 -22.22
C ALA A 126 -9.94 10.52 -23.13
N SER A 127 -10.37 9.52 -23.90
CA SER A 127 -11.51 9.68 -24.80
C SER A 127 -12.81 9.98 -24.07
N GLU A 128 -12.96 9.49 -22.85
CA GLU A 128 -14.14 9.80 -22.03
C GLU A 128 -14.10 11.21 -21.47
N ILE A 129 -12.91 11.67 -21.07
CA ILE A 129 -12.73 13.00 -20.48
C ILE A 129 -12.84 14.09 -21.55
N LEU A 130 -12.26 13.85 -22.72
CA LEU A 130 -12.14 14.84 -23.78
C LEU A 130 -13.30 14.80 -24.79
N THR A 131 -14.27 13.94 -24.58
CA THR A 131 -15.47 13.86 -25.44
C THR A 131 -16.30 15.13 -25.32
N ARG A 132 -16.78 15.61 -26.46
CA ARG A 132 -17.63 16.78 -26.56
C ARG A 132 -19.07 16.41 -26.84
#